data_96f56279fe0f187174d5592927abbbad
#
_entry.id   96f56279fe0f187174d5592927abbbad
#
_cell.length_a   1.000
_cell.length_b   1.000
_cell.length_c   1.000
_cell.angle_alpha   90.00
_cell.angle_beta   90.00
_cell.angle_gamma   90.00
#
_symmetry.space_group_name_H-M   'P 1'
#
loop_
_entity.id
_entity.type
_entity.pdbx_description
1 polymer ?
#
loop_
_entity_poly.entity_id
_entity_poly.type
_entity_poly.pdbx_seq_one_letter_code
_entity_poly.pdbx_strand_id
1 'polypeptide(L)'
;LATDGNAYVKGGTVTTDTAGGAGLFAYNNGTVYAADTKITTKQDTSGGIHAAGGGTFYAWDLDVETNGESSAAIRSDRGGGKMVVDGGTYTSNGTGSPAIYSTADIAVNEATLAANGSEAICIEGLNSIHLYDSDLTGNMSDDSRNDCTWNVILYQSMSGDSEVGNSIFEIDGGSLTAKNGGMFYTTNTESTITLDDVDITNAEDSEFFLKCTGNANQRGWGTTGANGADCLFTAIDQTMEGNVIWDSISDLDFYMTGESTLTGAVVQDEGN
;
A
#
# COMPACT_ATOMS: atom_id res chain seq x y z
N LEU A 1 -9.47 4.63 -21.11
CA LEU A 1 -8.06 5.03 -21.20
C LEU A 1 -7.95 6.48 -21.65
N ALA A 2 -7.22 7.28 -20.89
CA ALA A 2 -6.73 8.62 -21.31
C ALA A 2 -5.21 8.53 -21.49
N THR A 3 -4.67 8.94 -22.65
CA THR A 3 -3.22 8.85 -22.95
C THR A 3 -2.60 10.23 -23.11
N ASP A 4 -3.07 11.18 -23.79
CA ASP A 4 -2.53 12.52 -23.96
C ASP A 4 -3.64 13.59 -23.93
N GLY A 5 -4.63 13.38 -23.07
CA GLY A 5 -5.78 14.27 -22.95
C GLY A 5 -6.63 13.90 -21.76
N ASN A 6 -7.78 14.51 -21.64
CA ASN A 6 -8.68 14.33 -20.52
C ASN A 6 -9.83 13.38 -20.86
N ALA A 7 -10.12 12.44 -19.95
CA ALA A 7 -11.33 11.63 -19.97
C ALA A 7 -12.20 11.97 -18.75
N TYR A 8 -13.49 12.14 -18.98
CA TYR A 8 -14.47 12.43 -17.94
C TYR A 8 -15.50 11.30 -17.89
N VAL A 9 -15.63 10.66 -16.73
CA VAL A 9 -16.58 9.54 -16.50
C VAL A 9 -17.43 9.90 -15.30
N LYS A 10 -18.76 9.84 -15.47
CA LYS A 10 -19.67 10.09 -14.35
C LYS A 10 -20.87 9.14 -14.40
N GLY A 11 -21.06 8.43 -13.28
CA GLY A 11 -22.14 7.45 -13.16
C GLY A 11 -21.93 6.21 -14.04
N GLY A 12 -22.88 5.30 -13.96
CA GLY A 12 -22.86 4.08 -14.76
C GLY A 12 -21.94 2.98 -14.21
N THR A 13 -21.68 1.99 -15.07
CA THR A 13 -20.89 0.81 -14.71
C THR A 13 -19.83 0.53 -15.76
N VAL A 14 -18.61 0.26 -15.31
CA VAL A 14 -17.48 -0.24 -16.10
C VAL A 14 -17.17 -1.66 -15.68
N THR A 15 -17.13 -2.60 -16.62
CA THR A 15 -16.73 -3.98 -16.34
C THR A 15 -15.64 -4.41 -17.31
N THR A 16 -14.53 -4.92 -16.76
CA THR A 16 -13.43 -5.48 -17.53
C THR A 16 -13.32 -6.99 -17.23
N ASP A 17 -13.33 -7.80 -18.27
CA ASP A 17 -13.26 -9.26 -18.19
C ASP A 17 -12.14 -9.81 -19.09
N THR A 18 -10.94 -9.24 -18.93
CA THR A 18 -9.74 -9.60 -19.70
C THR A 18 -8.53 -9.48 -18.80
N ALA A 19 -7.66 -10.47 -18.79
CA ALA A 19 -6.40 -10.40 -18.07
C ALA A 19 -5.52 -9.25 -18.60
N GLY A 20 -4.81 -8.58 -17.69
CA GLY A 20 -4.02 -7.39 -18.01
C GLY A 20 -4.85 -6.14 -18.35
N GLY A 21 -6.15 -6.15 -18.02
CA GLY A 21 -7.04 -5.02 -18.21
C GLY A 21 -6.96 -4.00 -17.07
N ALA A 22 -7.77 -2.96 -17.20
CA ALA A 22 -8.04 -2.02 -16.11
C ALA A 22 -9.49 -1.55 -16.20
N GLY A 23 -10.06 -1.10 -15.11
CA GLY A 23 -11.36 -0.45 -15.14
C GLY A 23 -11.25 0.91 -15.84
N LEU A 24 -10.60 1.87 -15.22
CA LEU A 24 -10.26 3.16 -15.82
C LEU A 24 -8.75 3.39 -15.73
N PHE A 25 -8.14 3.96 -16.78
CA PHE A 25 -6.69 4.06 -16.87
C PHE A 25 -6.24 5.45 -17.40
N ALA A 26 -5.34 6.09 -16.64
CA ALA A 26 -4.60 7.30 -17.03
C ALA A 26 -3.15 6.92 -17.36
N TYR A 27 -2.67 7.28 -18.54
CA TYR A 27 -1.33 6.94 -19.02
C TYR A 27 -0.63 8.14 -19.64
N ASN A 28 0.70 8.25 -19.46
CA ASN A 28 1.52 9.38 -19.94
C ASN A 28 0.96 10.74 -19.46
N ASN A 29 0.68 11.65 -20.40
CA ASN A 29 0.09 12.95 -20.11
C ASN A 29 -1.45 12.90 -19.98
N GLY A 30 -2.04 11.70 -19.93
CA GLY A 30 -3.47 11.53 -19.80
C GLY A 30 -3.99 11.80 -18.40
N THR A 31 -5.17 12.43 -18.32
CA THR A 31 -5.87 12.65 -17.05
C THR A 31 -7.26 12.05 -17.10
N VAL A 32 -7.60 11.25 -16.08
CA VAL A 32 -8.94 10.71 -15.88
C VAL A 32 -9.61 11.44 -14.72
N TYR A 33 -10.83 11.89 -14.94
CA TYR A 33 -11.74 12.40 -13.91
C TYR A 33 -12.93 11.46 -13.83
N ALA A 34 -13.12 10.76 -12.71
CA ALA A 34 -14.20 9.79 -12.53
C ALA A 34 -15.01 10.08 -11.28
N ALA A 35 -16.33 10.04 -11.38
CA ALA A 35 -17.23 10.25 -10.25
C ALA A 35 -18.43 9.30 -10.29
N ASP A 36 -18.95 8.90 -9.12
CA ASP A 36 -20.20 8.16 -8.94
C ASP A 36 -20.29 6.90 -9.85
N THR A 37 -19.18 6.24 -10.13
CA THR A 37 -19.07 5.15 -11.11
C THR A 37 -18.77 3.82 -10.42
N LYS A 38 -19.48 2.76 -10.80
CA LYS A 38 -19.17 1.38 -10.37
C LYS A 38 -18.18 0.75 -11.34
N ILE A 39 -17.08 0.20 -10.80
CA ILE A 39 -16.02 -0.43 -11.58
C ILE A 39 -15.81 -1.86 -11.08
N THR A 40 -15.84 -2.84 -11.99
CA THR A 40 -15.55 -4.25 -11.66
C THR A 40 -14.53 -4.80 -12.65
N THR A 41 -13.40 -5.31 -12.16
CA THR A 41 -12.46 -6.10 -12.96
C THR A 41 -12.46 -7.55 -12.48
N LYS A 42 -12.40 -8.52 -13.42
CA LYS A 42 -12.65 -9.94 -13.10
C LYS A 42 -11.44 -10.83 -13.24
N GLN A 43 -10.47 -10.45 -14.07
CA GLN A 43 -9.33 -11.28 -14.43
C GLN A 43 -8.05 -10.79 -13.79
N ASP A 44 -7.01 -11.61 -13.86
CA ASP A 44 -5.69 -11.33 -13.28
C ASP A 44 -5.01 -10.12 -13.91
N THR A 45 -4.16 -9.46 -13.13
CA THR A 45 -3.38 -8.27 -13.52
C THR A 45 -4.25 -7.11 -14.00
N SER A 46 -5.46 -7.00 -13.45
CA SER A 46 -6.51 -6.06 -13.89
C SER A 46 -6.88 -5.08 -12.76
N GLY A 47 -6.15 -3.98 -12.65
CA GLY A 47 -6.40 -2.95 -11.65
C GLY A 47 -7.77 -2.27 -11.81
N GLY A 48 -8.32 -1.76 -10.71
CA GLY A 48 -9.59 -1.03 -10.71
C GLY A 48 -9.45 0.35 -11.36
N ILE A 49 -8.93 1.32 -10.62
CA ILE A 49 -8.43 2.59 -11.17
C ILE A 49 -6.91 2.53 -11.26
N HIS A 50 -6.35 3.05 -12.36
CA HIS A 50 -4.97 2.79 -12.72
C HIS A 50 -4.28 4.04 -13.29
N ALA A 51 -3.07 4.33 -12.82
CA ALA A 51 -2.18 5.34 -13.39
C ALA A 51 -0.81 4.74 -13.73
N ALA A 52 -0.22 5.13 -14.86
CA ALA A 52 1.16 4.75 -15.21
C ALA A 52 1.79 5.76 -16.16
N GLY A 53 3.13 5.74 -16.26
CA GLY A 53 3.87 6.60 -17.18
C GLY A 53 3.69 8.09 -16.95
N GLY A 54 3.38 8.52 -15.72
CA GLY A 54 3.11 9.91 -15.36
C GLY A 54 1.62 10.31 -15.46
N GLY A 55 0.71 9.36 -15.70
CA GLY A 55 -0.73 9.63 -15.79
C GLY A 55 -1.31 10.21 -14.51
N THR A 56 -2.39 10.97 -14.63
CA THR A 56 -3.07 11.59 -13.48
C THR A 56 -4.50 11.08 -13.36
N PHE A 57 -4.91 10.72 -12.15
CA PHE A 57 -6.26 10.22 -11.88
C PHE A 57 -6.92 10.99 -10.73
N TYR A 58 -8.12 11.51 -10.96
CA TYR A 58 -8.97 12.10 -9.94
C TYR A 58 -10.26 11.28 -9.81
N ALA A 59 -10.57 10.81 -8.61
CA ALA A 59 -11.72 9.97 -8.32
C ALA A 59 -12.59 10.56 -7.21
N TRP A 60 -13.91 10.52 -7.39
CA TRP A 60 -14.90 10.91 -6.39
C TRP A 60 -15.97 9.83 -6.27
N ASP A 61 -16.18 9.33 -5.05
CA ASP A 61 -17.25 8.39 -4.70
C ASP A 61 -17.38 7.20 -5.68
N LEU A 62 -16.28 6.54 -6.00
CA LEU A 62 -16.29 5.33 -6.83
C LEU A 62 -16.62 4.09 -5.99
N ASP A 63 -17.28 3.09 -6.62
CA ASP A 63 -17.47 1.73 -6.11
C ASP A 63 -16.60 0.79 -6.96
N VAL A 64 -15.42 0.42 -6.45
CA VAL A 64 -14.40 -0.34 -7.19
C VAL A 64 -14.26 -1.73 -6.58
N GLU A 65 -14.37 -2.77 -7.42
CA GLU A 65 -14.14 -4.16 -7.06
C GLU A 65 -13.21 -4.83 -8.06
N THR A 66 -12.11 -5.42 -7.58
CA THR A 66 -11.20 -6.24 -8.39
C THR A 66 -11.17 -7.67 -7.88
N ASN A 67 -11.17 -8.66 -8.79
CA ASN A 67 -11.32 -10.07 -8.42
C ASN A 67 -10.15 -10.97 -8.82
N GLY A 68 -9.25 -10.52 -9.69
CA GLY A 68 -8.11 -11.30 -10.16
C GLY A 68 -6.89 -11.25 -9.24
N GLU A 69 -5.95 -12.16 -9.44
CA GLU A 69 -4.61 -12.10 -8.85
C GLU A 69 -3.85 -10.86 -9.36
N SER A 70 -2.99 -10.25 -8.54
CA SER A 70 -2.21 -9.05 -8.88
C SER A 70 -3.05 -7.90 -9.45
N SER A 71 -4.21 -7.66 -8.84
CA SER A 71 -5.23 -6.72 -9.32
C SER A 71 -5.66 -5.75 -8.22
N ALA A 72 -4.76 -4.82 -7.85
CA ALA A 72 -5.05 -3.81 -6.84
C ALA A 72 -6.26 -2.93 -7.22
N ALA A 73 -7.08 -2.53 -6.24
CA ALA A 73 -8.23 -1.67 -6.49
C ALA A 73 -7.83 -0.26 -6.92
N ILE A 74 -6.81 0.31 -6.26
CA ILE A 74 -6.10 1.53 -6.68
C ILE A 74 -4.69 1.10 -7.06
N ARG A 75 -4.30 1.29 -8.32
CA ARG A 75 -3.05 0.79 -8.87
C ARG A 75 -2.27 1.85 -9.60
N SER A 76 -0.96 1.87 -9.40
CA SER A 76 -0.04 2.54 -10.30
C SER A 76 1.04 1.57 -10.76
N ASP A 77 1.59 1.81 -11.93
CA ASP A 77 2.68 1.02 -12.52
C ASP A 77 3.77 1.96 -13.05
N ARG A 78 4.79 1.39 -13.69
CA ARG A 78 6.01 2.05 -14.19
C ARG A 78 5.83 3.47 -14.71
N GLY A 79 6.75 4.32 -14.31
CA GLY A 79 6.77 5.73 -14.67
C GLY A 79 5.87 6.57 -13.79
N GLY A 80 5.30 5.98 -12.75
CA GLY A 80 4.58 6.70 -11.71
C GLY A 80 3.35 7.45 -12.23
N GLY A 81 3.04 8.50 -11.50
CA GLY A 81 1.93 9.40 -11.80
C GLY A 81 1.38 10.04 -10.54
N LYS A 82 0.15 10.49 -10.62
CA LYS A 82 -0.57 11.06 -9.49
C LYS A 82 -1.99 10.54 -9.42
N MET A 83 -2.42 10.13 -8.23
CA MET A 83 -3.81 9.73 -8.00
C MET A 83 -4.36 10.49 -6.78
N VAL A 84 -5.53 11.08 -6.93
CA VAL A 84 -6.27 11.73 -5.84
C VAL A 84 -7.66 11.13 -5.79
N VAL A 85 -7.99 10.56 -4.65
CA VAL A 85 -9.24 9.83 -4.38
C VAL A 85 -9.96 10.50 -3.22
N ASP A 86 -11.22 10.81 -3.41
CA ASP A 86 -12.08 11.45 -2.42
C ASP A 86 -13.38 10.65 -2.30
N GLY A 87 -13.60 10.02 -1.16
CA GLY A 87 -14.73 9.13 -0.91
C GLY A 87 -14.70 7.80 -1.68
N GLY A 88 -15.74 7.02 -1.48
CA GLY A 88 -15.97 5.77 -2.20
C GLY A 88 -15.48 4.52 -1.50
N THR A 89 -15.66 3.39 -2.18
CA THR A 89 -15.30 2.05 -1.68
C THR A 89 -14.40 1.34 -2.68
N TYR A 90 -13.29 0.79 -2.20
CA TYR A 90 -12.28 0.14 -3.03
C TYR A 90 -11.94 -1.22 -2.46
N THR A 91 -12.35 -2.27 -3.13
CA THR A 91 -12.18 -3.67 -2.67
C THR A 91 -11.37 -4.48 -3.67
N SER A 92 -10.32 -5.14 -3.19
CA SER A 92 -9.58 -6.15 -3.93
C SER A 92 -9.80 -7.53 -3.29
N ASN A 93 -10.12 -8.54 -4.11
CA ASN A 93 -10.44 -9.88 -3.65
C ASN A 93 -9.34 -10.92 -3.96
N GLY A 94 -8.45 -10.62 -4.89
CA GLY A 94 -7.44 -11.54 -5.37
C GLY A 94 -6.21 -11.65 -4.46
N THR A 95 -5.49 -12.75 -4.60
CA THR A 95 -4.16 -12.92 -3.97
C THR A 95 -3.16 -11.96 -4.59
N GLY A 96 -2.26 -11.38 -3.77
CA GLY A 96 -1.29 -10.40 -4.24
C GLY A 96 -1.93 -9.15 -4.85
N SER A 97 -3.12 -8.82 -4.38
CA SER A 97 -3.92 -7.68 -4.84
C SER A 97 -4.17 -6.74 -3.66
N PRO A 98 -3.23 -5.85 -3.32
CA PRO A 98 -3.45 -4.88 -2.25
C PRO A 98 -4.64 -3.96 -2.57
N ALA A 99 -5.19 -3.31 -1.56
CA ALA A 99 -6.17 -2.27 -1.80
C ALA A 99 -5.55 -1.10 -2.57
N ILE A 100 -4.30 -0.71 -2.20
CA ILE A 100 -3.50 0.26 -2.94
C ILE A 100 -2.10 -0.30 -3.23
N TYR A 101 -1.71 -0.34 -4.49
CA TYR A 101 -0.33 -0.55 -4.94
C TYR A 101 0.24 0.75 -5.54
N SER A 102 1.30 1.26 -4.93
CA SER A 102 1.89 2.55 -5.34
C SER A 102 3.30 2.42 -5.91
N THR A 103 3.44 2.89 -7.14
CA THR A 103 4.65 3.40 -7.80
C THR A 103 4.43 4.86 -8.24
N ALA A 104 3.65 5.63 -7.47
CA ALA A 104 3.20 6.98 -7.78
C ALA A 104 3.06 7.81 -6.49
N ASP A 105 2.56 9.04 -6.62
CA ASP A 105 2.05 9.86 -5.52
C ASP A 105 0.53 9.68 -5.43
N ILE A 106 0.05 9.06 -4.34
CA ILE A 106 -1.36 8.71 -4.16
C ILE A 106 -1.88 9.34 -2.86
N ALA A 107 -2.92 10.16 -2.97
CA ALA A 107 -3.66 10.71 -1.84
C ALA A 107 -5.10 10.17 -1.83
N VAL A 108 -5.58 9.74 -0.66
CA VAL A 108 -6.94 9.22 -0.45
C VAL A 108 -7.58 9.89 0.75
N ASN A 109 -8.78 10.38 0.58
CA ASN A 109 -9.55 11.05 1.63
C ASN A 109 -10.93 10.40 1.79
N GLU A 110 -11.39 10.19 3.02
CA GLU A 110 -12.72 9.72 3.40
C GLU A 110 -13.20 8.45 2.65
N ALA A 111 -12.30 7.50 2.38
CA ALA A 111 -12.61 6.29 1.63
C ALA A 111 -12.56 5.02 2.48
N THR A 112 -13.28 3.98 2.04
CA THR A 112 -13.20 2.63 2.62
C THR A 112 -12.44 1.70 1.68
N LEU A 113 -11.35 1.13 2.16
CA LEU A 113 -10.45 0.29 1.37
C LEU A 113 -10.29 -1.10 2.00
N ALA A 114 -10.44 -2.15 1.20
CA ALA A 114 -10.30 -3.52 1.68
C ALA A 114 -9.53 -4.41 0.71
N ALA A 115 -8.53 -5.14 1.21
CA ALA A 115 -7.89 -6.23 0.52
C ALA A 115 -8.26 -7.56 1.20
N ASN A 116 -9.06 -8.38 0.54
CA ASN A 116 -9.58 -9.61 1.10
C ASN A 116 -8.64 -10.82 0.95
N GLY A 117 -7.65 -10.73 0.09
CA GLY A 117 -6.67 -11.80 -0.17
C GLY A 117 -5.23 -11.30 -0.22
N SER A 118 -4.96 -10.11 0.31
CA SER A 118 -3.64 -9.48 0.26
C SER A 118 -3.46 -8.47 1.40
N GLU A 119 -2.27 -7.87 1.47
CA GLU A 119 -1.99 -6.68 2.27
C GLU A 119 -2.89 -5.49 1.87
N ALA A 120 -3.12 -4.56 2.79
CA ALA A 120 -3.87 -3.35 2.47
C ALA A 120 -3.06 -2.42 1.55
N ILE A 121 -1.77 -2.24 1.85
CA ILE A 121 -0.89 -1.26 1.21
C ILE A 121 0.42 -1.91 0.75
N CYS A 122 0.83 -1.56 -0.46
CA CYS A 122 2.14 -1.87 -1.01
C CYS A 122 2.75 -0.61 -1.66
N ILE A 123 3.89 -0.14 -1.15
CA ILE A 123 4.61 1.03 -1.69
C ILE A 123 6.00 0.59 -2.13
N GLU A 124 6.33 0.86 -3.40
CA GLU A 124 7.60 0.48 -3.98
C GLU A 124 8.48 1.69 -4.28
N GLY A 125 9.68 1.74 -3.67
CA GLY A 125 10.71 2.73 -3.93
C GLY A 125 10.30 4.17 -3.64
N LEU A 126 10.78 5.12 -4.44
CA LEU A 126 10.55 6.56 -4.30
C LEU A 126 9.09 6.95 -4.63
N ASN A 127 8.15 6.49 -3.80
CA ASN A 127 6.72 6.75 -4.02
C ASN A 127 5.99 6.95 -2.69
N SER A 128 4.74 7.39 -2.75
CA SER A 128 4.00 7.79 -1.56
C SER A 128 2.54 7.36 -1.57
N ILE A 129 2.02 7.14 -0.36
CA ILE A 129 0.57 7.06 -0.08
C ILE A 129 0.28 7.94 1.13
N HIS A 130 -0.68 8.85 0.97
CA HIS A 130 -1.19 9.73 2.01
C HIS A 130 -2.68 9.46 2.19
N LEU A 131 -3.09 9.10 3.40
CA LEU A 131 -4.48 8.78 3.74
C LEU A 131 -5.01 9.76 4.77
N TYR A 132 -6.23 10.23 4.56
CA TYR A 132 -6.92 11.15 5.46
C TYR A 132 -8.31 10.58 5.77
N ASP A 133 -8.65 10.46 7.05
CA ASP A 133 -9.97 9.99 7.52
C ASP A 133 -10.49 8.75 6.78
N SER A 134 -9.60 7.82 6.44
CA SER A 134 -9.91 6.66 5.61
C SER A 134 -9.78 5.34 6.38
N ASP A 135 -10.64 4.37 6.06
CA ASP A 135 -10.66 3.06 6.70
C ASP A 135 -10.01 2.00 5.81
N LEU A 136 -8.94 1.37 6.33
CA LEU A 136 -8.19 0.32 5.61
C LEU A 136 -8.27 -1.01 6.32
N THR A 137 -8.50 -2.06 5.53
CA THR A 137 -8.42 -3.45 5.99
C THR A 137 -7.59 -4.29 5.03
N GLY A 138 -6.62 -5.04 5.55
CA GLY A 138 -5.88 -6.06 4.81
C GLY A 138 -6.07 -7.46 5.40
N ASN A 139 -5.93 -8.48 4.54
CA ASN A 139 -6.02 -9.88 4.90
C ASN A 139 -5.05 -10.70 4.05
N MET A 140 -3.76 -10.45 4.26
CA MET A 140 -2.70 -11.12 3.50
C MET A 140 -2.68 -12.61 3.83
N SER A 141 -2.71 -13.46 2.81
CA SER A 141 -2.48 -14.89 2.99
C SER A 141 -0.98 -15.20 3.06
N ASP A 142 -0.62 -16.24 3.82
CA ASP A 142 0.75 -16.72 3.87
C ASP A 142 1.24 -17.16 2.48
N ASP A 143 2.47 -16.80 2.16
CA ASP A 143 3.19 -17.22 0.95
C ASP A 143 4.61 -17.65 1.35
N SER A 144 4.98 -18.86 1.03
CA SER A 144 6.31 -19.44 1.34
C SER A 144 7.50 -18.68 0.73
N ARG A 145 7.25 -17.71 -0.15
CA ARG A 145 8.27 -16.79 -0.69
C ARG A 145 8.48 -15.56 0.17
N ASN A 146 7.65 -15.35 1.18
CA ASN A 146 7.75 -14.24 2.11
C ASN A 146 8.34 -14.70 3.44
N ASP A 147 9.14 -13.86 4.06
CA ASP A 147 9.71 -14.13 5.38
C ASP A 147 8.67 -13.96 6.50
N CYS A 148 7.62 -13.19 6.24
CA CYS A 148 6.50 -12.94 7.13
C CYS A 148 5.26 -12.49 6.33
N THR A 149 4.14 -12.30 7.01
CA THR A 149 2.93 -11.65 6.48
C THR A 149 2.79 -10.26 7.09
N TRP A 150 2.22 -9.31 6.36
CA TRP A 150 2.11 -7.91 6.73
C TRP A 150 0.81 -7.27 6.24
N ASN A 151 0.46 -6.12 6.78
CA ASN A 151 -0.67 -5.32 6.34
C ASN A 151 -0.26 -4.14 5.46
N VAL A 152 0.86 -3.50 5.80
CA VAL A 152 1.47 -2.41 5.03
C VAL A 152 2.93 -2.75 4.76
N ILE A 153 3.36 -2.72 3.50
CA ILE A 153 4.77 -2.90 3.12
C ILE A 153 5.32 -1.69 2.39
N LEU A 154 6.54 -1.29 2.80
CA LEU A 154 7.38 -0.34 2.09
C LEU A 154 8.66 -1.07 1.68
N TYR A 155 8.96 -1.12 0.38
CA TYR A 155 10.06 -1.94 -0.12
C TYR A 155 10.60 -1.45 -1.46
N GLN A 156 11.74 -1.98 -1.86
CA GLN A 156 12.25 -1.82 -3.22
C GLN A 156 12.47 -3.19 -3.86
N SER A 157 11.74 -3.47 -4.95
CA SER A 157 11.77 -4.78 -5.61
C SER A 157 13.00 -5.01 -6.48
N MET A 158 13.67 -3.94 -6.92
CA MET A 158 14.72 -3.95 -7.94
C MET A 158 14.23 -4.39 -9.34
N SER A 159 12.92 -4.45 -9.57
CA SER A 159 12.31 -4.80 -10.87
C SER A 159 12.46 -3.69 -11.92
N GLY A 160 12.72 -2.47 -11.49
CA GLY A 160 12.69 -1.25 -12.30
C GLY A 160 11.28 -0.70 -12.51
N ASP A 161 10.32 -1.11 -11.68
CA ASP A 161 8.97 -0.55 -11.70
C ASP A 161 8.93 0.83 -11.01
N SER A 162 9.82 1.06 -10.05
CA SER A 162 10.00 2.36 -9.42
C SER A 162 11.48 2.76 -9.30
N GLU A 163 11.74 4.06 -9.11
CA GLU A 163 13.06 4.57 -8.76
C GLU A 163 13.39 4.23 -7.31
N VAL A 164 14.67 4.05 -7.00
CA VAL A 164 15.16 3.85 -5.63
C VAL A 164 15.06 5.16 -4.86
N GLY A 165 14.54 5.11 -3.64
CA GLY A 165 14.44 6.26 -2.75
C GLY A 165 13.48 6.03 -1.61
N ASN A 166 13.13 7.10 -0.90
CA ASN A 166 12.29 7.05 0.28
C ASN A 166 10.83 6.71 -0.07
N SER A 167 10.36 5.55 0.42
CA SER A 167 8.94 5.17 0.38
C SER A 167 8.19 5.86 1.51
N ILE A 168 7.09 6.53 1.22
CA ILE A 168 6.34 7.31 2.22
C ILE A 168 4.94 6.75 2.42
N PHE A 169 4.61 6.44 3.67
CA PHE A 169 3.25 6.13 4.11
C PHE A 169 2.83 7.09 5.23
N GLU A 170 1.79 7.84 5.01
CA GLU A 170 1.20 8.74 6.00
C GLU A 170 -0.30 8.45 6.13
N ILE A 171 -0.79 8.37 7.35
CA ILE A 171 -2.21 8.25 7.67
C ILE A 171 -2.56 9.17 8.83
N ASP A 172 -3.58 10.00 8.62
CA ASP A 172 -4.12 10.98 9.56
C ASP A 172 -5.61 10.69 9.75
N GLY A 173 -6.00 10.28 10.96
CA GLY A 173 -7.34 9.80 11.27
C GLY A 173 -7.71 8.46 10.61
N GLY A 174 -8.99 8.07 10.77
CA GLY A 174 -9.51 6.82 10.21
C GLY A 174 -9.03 5.56 10.91
N SER A 175 -8.99 4.44 10.20
CA SER A 175 -8.63 3.14 10.81
C SER A 175 -7.72 2.29 9.93
N LEU A 176 -6.88 1.46 10.58
CA LEU A 176 -6.01 0.49 9.93
C LEU A 176 -6.14 -0.88 10.60
N THR A 177 -6.71 -1.84 9.89
CA THR A 177 -6.99 -3.19 10.39
C THR A 177 -6.17 -4.24 9.65
N ALA A 178 -5.38 -5.01 10.38
CA ALA A 178 -4.76 -6.25 9.90
C ALA A 178 -5.61 -7.44 10.35
N LYS A 179 -6.11 -8.24 9.40
CA LYS A 179 -6.79 -9.50 9.71
C LYS A 179 -5.84 -10.69 9.81
N ASN A 180 -4.63 -10.55 9.27
CA ASN A 180 -3.57 -11.54 9.32
C ASN A 180 -2.21 -10.86 9.23
N GLY A 181 -1.17 -11.43 9.88
CA GLY A 181 0.20 -10.94 9.87
C GLY A 181 0.48 -9.74 10.76
N GLY A 182 1.67 -9.16 10.60
CA GLY A 182 2.08 -7.94 11.28
C GLY A 182 1.48 -6.69 10.67
N MET A 183 1.68 -5.54 11.34
CA MET A 183 1.10 -4.30 10.83
C MET A 183 1.98 -3.65 9.75
N PHE A 184 3.25 -3.36 10.04
CA PHE A 184 4.15 -2.68 9.12
C PHE A 184 5.41 -3.50 8.85
N TYR A 185 5.77 -3.65 7.58
CA TYR A 185 7.04 -4.23 7.16
C TYR A 185 7.78 -3.28 6.23
N THR A 186 9.05 -2.99 6.54
CA THR A 186 9.93 -2.21 5.67
C THR A 186 11.23 -2.97 5.42
N THR A 187 11.62 -3.07 4.14
CA THR A 187 12.76 -3.86 3.70
C THR A 187 13.36 -3.35 2.38
N ASN A 188 14.69 -3.36 2.28
CA ASN A 188 15.43 -2.97 1.07
C ASN A 188 15.10 -1.55 0.57
N THR A 189 14.76 -0.62 1.45
CA THR A 189 14.38 0.76 1.07
C THR A 189 14.64 1.74 2.20
N GLU A 190 14.80 3.03 1.85
CA GLU A 190 14.51 4.12 2.78
C GLU A 190 12.99 4.23 2.92
N SER A 191 12.49 4.49 4.13
CA SER A 191 11.05 4.58 4.38
C SER A 191 10.71 5.62 5.45
N THR A 192 9.58 6.28 5.26
CA THR A 192 8.97 7.17 6.25
C THR A 192 7.54 6.72 6.50
N ILE A 193 7.22 6.44 7.76
CA ILE A 193 5.87 6.06 8.20
C ILE A 193 5.42 7.08 9.24
N THR A 194 4.27 7.69 9.02
CA THR A 194 3.65 8.62 9.96
C THR A 194 2.22 8.19 10.27
N LEU A 195 1.91 8.05 11.55
CA LEU A 195 0.56 7.79 12.06
C LEU A 195 0.14 8.95 12.93
N ASP A 196 -1.04 9.51 12.69
CA ASP A 196 -1.63 10.59 13.49
C ASP A 196 -3.09 10.23 13.84
N ASP A 197 -3.35 9.95 15.12
CA ASP A 197 -4.69 9.65 15.69
C ASP A 197 -5.48 8.58 14.91
N VAL A 198 -4.85 7.43 14.62
CA VAL A 198 -5.41 6.34 13.82
C VAL A 198 -5.91 5.20 14.72
N ASP A 199 -7.13 4.70 14.46
CA ASP A 199 -7.65 3.50 15.11
C ASP A 199 -6.98 2.24 14.53
N ILE A 200 -6.05 1.62 15.31
CA ILE A 200 -5.31 0.44 14.87
C ILE A 200 -5.92 -0.84 15.46
N THR A 201 -6.17 -1.82 14.58
CA THR A 201 -6.57 -3.18 14.95
C THR A 201 -5.56 -4.19 14.39
N ASN A 202 -4.80 -4.84 15.28
CA ASN A 202 -3.87 -5.91 14.93
C ASN A 202 -4.60 -7.25 14.75
N ALA A 203 -4.02 -8.16 13.97
CA ALA A 203 -4.43 -9.55 13.94
C ALA A 203 -4.21 -10.22 15.32
N GLU A 204 -5.05 -11.22 15.66
CA GLU A 204 -4.98 -11.91 16.95
C GLU A 204 -3.62 -12.62 17.19
N ASP A 205 -2.98 -13.07 16.13
CA ASP A 205 -1.69 -13.77 16.12
C ASP A 205 -0.56 -12.93 15.52
N SER A 206 -0.68 -11.59 15.58
CA SER A 206 0.33 -10.67 15.05
C SER A 206 1.68 -10.84 15.75
N GLU A 207 2.72 -11.12 14.97
CA GLU A 207 4.08 -11.29 15.48
C GLU A 207 4.80 -9.95 15.72
N PHE A 208 4.38 -8.89 15.04
CA PHE A 208 5.01 -7.56 15.13
C PHE A 208 4.05 -6.43 14.79
N PHE A 209 4.31 -5.28 15.41
CA PHE A 209 3.72 -4.01 14.99
C PHE A 209 4.52 -3.39 13.84
N LEU A 210 5.85 -3.31 14.00
CA LEU A 210 6.78 -2.86 12.96
C LEU A 210 7.93 -3.85 12.82
N LYS A 211 8.22 -4.27 11.59
CA LYS A 211 9.43 -5.02 11.25
C LYS A 211 10.25 -4.20 10.24
N CYS A 212 11.44 -3.74 10.69
CA CYS A 212 12.41 -2.99 9.91
C CYS A 212 13.66 -3.85 9.74
N THR A 213 13.69 -4.69 8.70
CA THR A 213 14.74 -5.71 8.53
C THR A 213 15.08 -5.94 7.06
N GLY A 214 16.22 -6.55 6.83
CA GLY A 214 16.48 -7.22 5.55
C GLY A 214 15.49 -8.37 5.29
N ASN A 215 15.65 -9.01 4.14
CA ASN A 215 14.84 -10.14 3.72
C ASN A 215 15.70 -11.25 3.12
N ALA A 216 15.16 -12.48 3.07
CA ALA A 216 15.85 -13.67 2.54
C ALA A 216 15.99 -13.67 1.01
N ASN A 217 15.61 -12.59 0.35
CA ASN A 217 15.72 -12.38 -1.11
C ASN A 217 15.01 -13.43 -1.98
N GLN A 218 14.00 -14.10 -1.46
CA GLN A 218 13.27 -15.12 -2.24
C GLN A 218 12.42 -14.49 -3.35
N ARG A 219 12.09 -13.21 -3.23
CA ARG A 219 11.40 -12.42 -4.25
C ARG A 219 12.33 -11.57 -5.13
N GLY A 220 13.64 -11.61 -4.90
CA GLY A 220 14.60 -10.78 -5.63
C GLY A 220 14.75 -9.37 -5.10
N TRP A 221 14.36 -9.11 -3.85
CA TRP A 221 14.42 -7.78 -3.24
C TRP A 221 15.81 -7.53 -2.63
N GLY A 222 16.70 -6.99 -3.43
CA GLY A 222 18.07 -6.66 -3.05
C GLY A 222 18.99 -7.87 -2.92
N THR A 223 19.97 -7.78 -2.04
CA THR A 223 20.94 -8.86 -1.76
C THR A 223 20.89 -9.20 -0.28
N THR A 224 20.63 -10.43 0.07
CA THR A 224 20.59 -10.89 1.47
C THR A 224 21.84 -10.42 2.23
N GLY A 225 21.65 -9.86 3.42
CA GLY A 225 22.71 -9.26 4.23
C GLY A 225 23.11 -7.83 3.83
N ALA A 226 22.50 -7.26 2.78
CA ALA A 226 22.71 -5.87 2.34
C ALA A 226 21.40 -5.22 1.85
N ASN A 227 20.27 -5.82 2.18
CA ASN A 227 18.92 -5.37 1.81
C ASN A 227 18.09 -4.96 3.03
N GLY A 228 18.75 -4.35 4.02
CA GLY A 228 18.10 -3.73 5.17
C GLY A 228 17.22 -2.55 4.78
N ALA A 229 16.51 -2.02 5.73
CA ALA A 229 15.72 -0.81 5.59
C ALA A 229 16.33 0.34 6.41
N ASP A 230 16.10 1.56 5.99
CA ASP A 230 16.33 2.78 6.78
C ASP A 230 14.96 3.41 7.04
N CYS A 231 14.42 3.26 8.24
CA CYS A 231 13.04 3.61 8.55
C CYS A 231 12.95 4.75 9.58
N LEU A 232 12.29 5.83 9.17
CA LEU A 232 11.80 6.86 10.08
C LEU A 232 10.33 6.59 10.39
N PHE A 233 10.03 6.17 11.62
CA PHE A 233 8.68 5.96 12.10
C PHE A 233 8.27 7.05 13.09
N THR A 234 7.14 7.71 12.86
CA THR A 234 6.59 8.74 13.75
C THR A 234 5.17 8.41 14.13
N ALA A 235 4.89 8.33 15.43
CA ALA A 235 3.55 8.19 16.00
C ALA A 235 3.17 9.50 16.71
N ILE A 236 1.98 10.02 16.39
CA ILE A 236 1.41 11.23 16.96
C ILE A 236 0.05 10.85 17.58
N ASP A 237 -0.10 11.08 18.87
CA ASP A 237 -1.33 10.77 19.64
C ASP A 237 -1.85 9.33 19.40
N GLN A 238 -0.93 8.35 19.34
CA GLN A 238 -1.17 7.01 18.82
C GLN A 238 -1.06 5.93 19.91
N THR A 239 -2.05 5.04 19.98
CA THR A 239 -1.97 3.82 20.79
C THR A 239 -1.55 2.64 19.93
N MET A 240 -0.42 2.02 20.27
CA MET A 240 0.19 0.91 19.52
C MET A 240 0.39 -0.31 20.40
N GLU A 241 0.18 -1.49 19.82
CA GLU A 241 0.40 -2.78 20.47
C GLU A 241 1.19 -3.70 19.53
N GLY A 242 2.16 -4.46 20.08
CA GLY A 242 3.00 -5.40 19.35
C GLY A 242 4.47 -5.04 19.40
N ASN A 243 5.31 -5.95 18.92
CA ASN A 243 6.75 -5.78 18.94
C ASN A 243 7.24 -4.87 17.80
N VAL A 244 8.28 -4.11 18.08
CA VAL A 244 9.08 -3.41 17.07
C VAL A 244 10.35 -4.20 16.86
N ILE A 245 10.56 -4.75 15.66
CA ILE A 245 11.67 -5.63 15.31
C ILE A 245 12.57 -4.93 14.31
N TRP A 246 13.89 -4.94 14.55
CA TRP A 246 14.90 -4.43 13.64
C TRP A 246 16.11 -5.37 13.60
N ASP A 247 16.92 -5.33 12.55
CA ASP A 247 18.12 -6.16 12.44
C ASP A 247 19.42 -5.33 12.32
N SER A 248 20.57 -5.99 12.30
CA SER A 248 21.88 -5.32 12.32
C SER A 248 22.30 -4.68 10.97
N ILE A 249 21.51 -4.87 9.93
CA ILE A 249 21.74 -4.29 8.60
C ILE A 249 20.72 -3.20 8.25
N SER A 250 19.88 -2.83 9.22
CA SER A 250 18.84 -1.81 9.08
C SER A 250 19.03 -0.70 10.10
N ASP A 251 18.59 0.50 9.75
CA ASP A 251 18.52 1.64 10.65
C ASP A 251 17.06 1.97 10.96
N LEU A 252 16.76 2.25 12.23
CA LEU A 252 15.41 2.57 12.70
C LEU A 252 15.41 3.76 13.64
N ASP A 253 14.79 4.84 13.21
CA ASP A 253 14.41 5.98 14.04
C ASP A 253 12.93 5.88 14.40
N PHE A 254 12.60 5.66 15.69
CA PHE A 254 11.23 5.49 16.16
C PHE A 254 10.85 6.61 17.13
N TYR A 255 10.00 7.51 16.67
CA TYR A 255 9.55 8.67 17.44
C TYR A 255 8.10 8.52 17.89
N MET A 256 7.85 8.84 19.15
CA MET A 256 6.52 8.92 19.75
C MET A 256 6.30 10.33 20.28
N THR A 257 5.25 10.98 19.86
CA THR A 257 4.88 12.35 20.25
C THR A 257 3.43 12.42 20.73
N GLY A 258 3.06 13.53 21.36
CA GLY A 258 1.73 13.67 21.94
C GLY A 258 1.50 12.67 23.08
N GLU A 259 0.34 12.06 23.11
CA GLU A 259 -0.04 11.02 24.10
C GLU A 259 0.24 9.60 23.60
N SER A 260 1.17 9.41 22.66
CA SER A 260 1.48 8.11 22.05
C SER A 260 1.99 7.09 23.07
N THR A 261 1.52 5.87 22.94
CA THR A 261 1.92 4.72 23.75
C THR A 261 2.25 3.50 22.89
N LEU A 262 3.21 2.68 23.34
CA LEU A 262 3.53 1.39 22.74
C LEU A 262 3.50 0.30 23.82
N THR A 263 2.64 -0.70 23.65
CA THR A 263 2.62 -1.90 24.47
C THR A 263 3.29 -3.04 23.71
N GLY A 264 4.56 -3.29 23.97
CA GLY A 264 5.37 -4.29 23.26
C GLY A 264 6.85 -4.15 23.60
N ALA A 265 7.68 -4.91 22.94
CA ALA A 265 9.12 -4.88 23.09
C ALA A 265 9.79 -4.33 21.82
N VAL A 266 10.92 -3.62 21.99
CA VAL A 266 11.84 -3.33 20.89
C VAL A 266 12.90 -4.44 20.90
N VAL A 267 12.97 -5.20 19.80
CA VAL A 267 13.75 -6.44 19.71
C VAL A 267 14.69 -6.36 18.50
N GLN A 268 15.95 -6.71 18.73
CA GLN A 268 16.89 -6.92 17.64
C GLN A 268 16.75 -8.35 17.11
N ASP A 269 16.51 -8.51 15.83
CA ASP A 269 16.53 -9.79 15.12
C ASP A 269 17.99 -10.14 14.77
N GLU A 270 18.47 -11.29 15.26
CA GLU A 270 19.83 -11.77 14.98
C GLU A 270 19.88 -12.72 13.77
N GLY A 271 18.74 -12.92 13.10
CA GLY A 271 18.53 -13.99 12.11
C GLY A 271 18.95 -13.68 10.67
N ASN A 272 19.42 -12.48 10.33
CA ASN A 272 19.83 -12.10 8.97
C ASN A 272 21.33 -11.85 8.85
#